data_ca38f4d67e634f50d75cd34d2d674d53
#
_entry.id   ca38f4d67e634f50d75cd34d2d674d53
#
_cell.length_a   1.000
_cell.length_b   1.000
_cell.length_c   1.000
_cell.angle_alpha   90.00
_cell.angle_beta   90.00
_cell.angle_gamma   90.00
#
_symmetry.space_group_name_H-M   'P 1'
#
loop_
_entity.id
_entity.type
_entity.pdbx_description
1 polymer ?
#
loop_
_entity_poly.entity_id
_entity_poly.type
_entity_poly.pdbx_seq_one_letter_code
_entity_poly.pdbx_strand_id
1 'polypeptide(L)'
;MKKTVCVVLLGFAFIFSAAARQQQTGKDMTWAFPVINGALPAEEGGPKTLPGSTKTYAPQQIDDLSNPPDWYPNEHAAAPQIVQHGHGAALACGACHLMSGEGHPESAGLTGFTAEYIIRQMADFKSGVRKDAARMNGIAKELSDEEIRQASEWFAALKPGVWTKVMEAGTVPKTFVGQGRMRFALAAGGTEPIGNRIITLPQDQSRATKRDPHSGFIAYVPPGSIAKGAALIKGGSGKTIACTICHGDSLEGLGNVPRLAGLHPIYVARQLFLFKDGTRNGGDAQLMKKPVAQLSEEDIVAIAAYVGSLSPSK
;
A
#
# COMPACT_ATOMS: atom_id res chain seq x y z
N MET A 1 -15.10 42.86 53.28
CA MET A 1 -13.96 42.38 52.48
C MET A 1 -14.33 41.03 51.89
N LYS A 2 -14.80 41.02 50.64
CA LYS A 2 -15.17 39.78 49.90
C LYS A 2 -13.99 39.38 49.02
N LYS A 3 -13.42 38.17 49.25
CA LYS A 3 -12.36 37.60 48.43
C LYS A 3 -12.98 36.85 47.26
N THR A 4 -12.74 37.32 46.06
CA THR A 4 -13.14 36.67 44.79
C THR A 4 -12.06 35.62 44.45
N VAL A 5 -12.46 34.34 44.38
CA VAL A 5 -11.57 33.26 43.95
C VAL A 5 -11.79 33.11 42.46
N CYS A 6 -10.72 33.38 41.66
CA CYS A 6 -10.71 33.08 40.22
C CYS A 6 -10.36 31.60 40.04
N VAL A 7 -11.30 30.82 39.52
CA VAL A 7 -11.07 29.43 39.06
C VAL A 7 -10.62 29.47 37.62
N VAL A 8 -9.34 29.14 37.39
CA VAL A 8 -8.80 28.93 36.03
C VAL A 8 -9.15 27.52 35.58
N LEU A 9 -10.08 27.39 34.65
CA LEU A 9 -10.38 26.14 33.96
C LEU A 9 -9.30 25.90 32.87
N LEU A 10 -8.35 25.02 33.20
CA LEU A 10 -7.42 24.46 32.21
C LEU A 10 -8.18 23.46 31.32
N GLY A 11 -8.46 23.88 30.10
CA GLY A 11 -9.01 23.00 29.05
C GLY A 11 -7.97 21.98 28.62
N PHE A 12 -8.16 20.73 29.02
CA PHE A 12 -7.44 19.60 28.43
C PHE A 12 -7.95 19.35 27.02
N ALA A 13 -7.19 19.74 26.00
CA ALA A 13 -7.40 19.33 24.64
C ALA A 13 -7.05 17.84 24.52
N PHE A 14 -8.07 16.98 24.38
CA PHE A 14 -7.90 15.58 24.08
C PHE A 14 -7.34 15.41 22.65
N ILE A 15 -6.06 15.13 22.57
CA ILE A 15 -5.43 14.62 21.35
C ILE A 15 -5.90 13.17 21.22
N PHE A 16 -6.99 12.92 20.49
CA PHE A 16 -7.39 11.58 20.08
C PHE A 16 -6.38 11.07 19.06
N SER A 17 -5.41 10.28 19.50
CA SER A 17 -4.45 9.61 18.63
C SER A 17 -5.17 8.59 17.74
N ALA A 18 -4.64 8.37 16.53
CA ALA A 18 -5.16 7.40 15.54
C ALA A 18 -5.27 5.96 16.08
N ALA A 19 -4.62 5.64 17.19
CA ALA A 19 -4.71 4.37 17.91
C ALA A 19 -6.12 4.08 18.48
N ALA A 20 -6.92 5.11 18.78
CA ALA A 20 -8.25 4.93 19.36
C ALA A 20 -9.30 4.39 18.37
N ARG A 21 -9.03 4.41 17.04
CA ARG A 21 -9.96 3.90 16.03
C ARG A 21 -9.88 2.38 15.78
N GLN A 22 -8.81 1.72 16.20
CA GLN A 22 -8.65 0.27 16.06
C GLN A 22 -9.54 -0.56 17.00
N GLN A 23 -10.11 0.04 18.03
CA GLN A 23 -10.92 -0.67 19.04
C GLN A 23 -12.41 -0.81 18.72
N GLN A 24 -12.90 -0.28 17.60
CA GLN A 24 -14.35 -0.25 17.33
C GLN A 24 -14.94 -1.54 16.73
N THR A 25 -14.14 -2.55 16.36
CA THR A 25 -14.65 -3.77 15.72
C THR A 25 -14.45 -5.06 16.53
N GLY A 26 -13.77 -5.02 17.66
CA GLY A 26 -13.49 -6.23 18.48
C GLY A 26 -12.59 -7.28 17.79
N LYS A 27 -12.10 -7.00 16.56
CA LYS A 27 -11.22 -7.88 15.79
C LYS A 27 -9.84 -7.27 15.66
N ASP A 28 -8.81 -8.12 15.78
CA ASP A 28 -7.43 -7.72 15.54
C ASP A 28 -7.20 -7.49 14.03
N MET A 29 -7.17 -6.22 13.61
CA MET A 29 -6.88 -5.78 12.25
C MET A 29 -5.42 -5.37 12.05
N THR A 30 -4.54 -5.66 13.01
CA THR A 30 -3.11 -5.31 12.92
C THR A 30 -2.39 -5.99 11.75
N TRP A 31 -2.93 -7.09 11.27
CA TRP A 31 -2.41 -7.74 10.07
C TRP A 31 -2.61 -6.90 8.80
N ALA A 32 -3.76 -6.21 8.70
CA ALA A 32 -4.11 -5.35 7.56
C ALA A 32 -3.55 -3.93 7.72
N PHE A 33 -3.51 -3.40 8.94
CA PHE A 33 -3.06 -2.05 9.28
C PHE A 33 -1.92 -2.11 10.30
N PRO A 34 -0.71 -2.50 9.87
CA PRO A 34 0.38 -2.81 10.76
C PRO A 34 0.95 -1.56 11.45
N VAL A 35 1.36 -1.75 12.71
CA VAL A 35 2.11 -0.77 13.50
C VAL A 35 3.53 -1.31 13.70
N ILE A 36 4.54 -0.46 13.54
CA ILE A 36 5.93 -0.85 13.75
C ILE A 36 6.11 -1.35 15.18
N ASN A 37 6.64 -2.57 15.32
CA ASN A 37 6.87 -3.25 16.59
C ASN A 37 8.24 -3.94 16.68
N GLY A 38 9.11 -3.67 15.72
CA GLY A 38 10.47 -4.20 15.68
C GLY A 38 11.34 -3.42 14.71
N ALA A 39 12.61 -3.73 14.70
CA ALA A 39 13.58 -3.17 13.77
C ALA A 39 14.49 -4.26 13.22
N LEU A 40 14.93 -4.11 11.98
CA LEU A 40 16.07 -4.85 11.46
C LEU A 40 17.35 -4.26 12.08
N PRO A 41 18.38 -5.09 12.25
CA PRO A 41 19.72 -4.57 12.55
C PRO A 41 20.09 -3.50 11.52
N ALA A 42 20.75 -2.43 11.98
CA ALA A 42 21.28 -1.44 11.05
C ALA A 42 22.24 -2.13 10.07
N GLU A 43 22.09 -1.80 8.77
CA GLU A 43 23.07 -2.26 7.78
C GLU A 43 24.39 -1.54 8.02
N GLU A 44 25.37 -2.28 8.55
CA GLU A 44 26.73 -1.79 8.74
C GLU A 44 27.51 -1.86 7.41
N GLY A 45 28.58 -1.07 7.35
CA GLY A 45 29.58 -1.11 6.28
C GLY A 45 29.43 0.01 5.25
N GLY A 46 30.26 -0.08 4.21
CA GLY A 46 30.37 0.92 3.15
C GLY A 46 29.18 0.96 2.19
N PRO A 47 29.34 1.68 1.09
CA PRO A 47 28.33 1.79 0.06
C PRO A 47 27.83 0.45 -0.47
N LYS A 48 26.55 0.38 -0.80
CA LYS A 48 25.85 -0.82 -1.27
C LYS A 48 25.69 -0.79 -2.78
N THR A 49 25.63 -1.97 -3.36
CA THR A 49 25.33 -2.19 -4.79
C THR A 49 24.19 -3.21 -4.92
N LEU A 50 23.60 -3.30 -6.09
CA LEU A 50 22.63 -4.33 -6.45
C LEU A 50 23.06 -5.07 -7.71
N PRO A 51 22.68 -6.36 -7.87
CA PRO A 51 22.99 -7.12 -9.07
C PRO A 51 22.45 -6.43 -10.34
N GLY A 52 23.30 -6.23 -11.33
CA GLY A 52 22.94 -5.57 -12.60
C GLY A 52 22.86 -4.03 -12.54
N SER A 53 22.99 -3.43 -11.37
CA SER A 53 23.07 -1.97 -11.22
C SER A 53 24.52 -1.49 -11.37
N THR A 54 24.68 -0.33 -12.03
CA THR A 54 25.96 0.40 -12.05
C THR A 54 26.04 1.47 -10.94
N LYS A 55 24.98 1.59 -10.14
CA LYS A 55 24.86 2.58 -9.08
C LYS A 55 25.37 2.04 -7.75
N THR A 56 25.81 2.96 -6.91
CA THR A 56 26.29 2.67 -5.56
C THR A 56 25.72 3.74 -4.61
N TYR A 57 25.14 3.33 -3.49
CA TYR A 57 24.58 4.25 -2.51
C TYR A 57 25.05 3.91 -1.11
N ALA A 58 25.34 4.92 -0.30
CA ALA A 58 25.54 4.75 1.13
C ALA A 58 24.21 4.35 1.80
N PRO A 59 24.22 3.62 2.94
CA PRO A 59 23.00 3.26 3.66
C PRO A 59 22.08 4.46 3.94
N GLN A 60 22.65 5.60 4.32
CA GLN A 60 21.90 6.84 4.59
C GLN A 60 21.18 7.38 3.34
N GLN A 61 21.75 7.20 2.14
CA GLN A 61 21.12 7.59 0.88
C GLN A 61 19.97 6.65 0.52
N ILE A 62 20.10 5.34 0.85
CA ILE A 62 19.03 4.37 0.64
C ILE A 62 17.82 4.71 1.52
N ASP A 63 18.04 5.19 2.73
CA ASP A 63 17.01 5.55 3.69
C ASP A 63 16.46 6.98 3.54
N ASP A 64 17.06 7.79 2.67
CA ASP A 64 16.60 9.15 2.39
C ASP A 64 15.28 9.12 1.61
N LEU A 65 14.18 9.47 2.28
CA LEU A 65 12.86 9.52 1.68
C LEU A 65 12.65 10.74 0.77
N SER A 66 13.53 11.73 0.88
CA SER A 66 13.49 12.91 0.03
C SER A 66 14.29 12.72 -1.27
N ASN A 67 15.28 11.79 -1.26
CA ASN A 67 16.14 11.49 -2.41
C ASN A 67 16.38 9.98 -2.50
N PRO A 68 15.35 9.18 -2.78
CA PRO A 68 15.48 7.72 -2.80
C PRO A 68 16.43 7.24 -3.89
N PRO A 69 17.05 6.07 -3.72
CA PRO A 69 17.93 5.51 -4.73
C PRO A 69 17.17 5.16 -6.01
N ASP A 70 17.78 5.49 -7.13
CA ASP A 70 17.41 5.00 -8.45
C ASP A 70 18.49 4.02 -8.94
N TRP A 71 18.26 2.75 -8.70
CA TRP A 71 19.22 1.70 -9.01
C TRP A 71 19.38 1.43 -10.50
N TYR A 72 18.33 1.64 -11.29
CA TYR A 72 18.27 1.27 -12.70
C TYR A 72 17.67 2.39 -13.56
N PRO A 73 18.35 3.56 -13.64
CA PRO A 73 17.80 4.74 -14.33
C PRO A 73 17.59 4.55 -15.83
N ASN A 74 18.13 3.49 -16.41
CA ASN A 74 17.96 3.15 -17.82
C ASN A 74 16.70 2.31 -18.11
N GLU A 75 15.98 1.87 -17.07
CA GLU A 75 14.77 1.02 -17.21
C GLU A 75 13.47 1.83 -17.31
N HIS A 76 13.55 3.15 -17.18
CA HIS A 76 12.40 4.06 -17.29
C HIS A 76 12.80 5.38 -17.95
N ALA A 77 11.82 6.12 -18.43
CA ALA A 77 12.04 7.50 -18.90
C ALA A 77 12.52 8.40 -17.74
N ALA A 78 13.16 9.51 -18.06
CA ALA A 78 13.58 10.50 -17.07
C ALA A 78 12.39 10.86 -16.16
N ALA A 79 12.56 10.64 -14.86
CA ALA A 79 11.49 10.87 -13.89
C ALA A 79 11.37 12.38 -13.57
N PRO A 80 10.13 12.87 -13.33
CA PRO A 80 9.91 14.23 -12.86
C PRO A 80 10.61 14.50 -11.53
N GLN A 81 10.90 15.79 -11.26
CA GLN A 81 11.60 16.22 -10.06
C GLN A 81 10.96 15.65 -8.78
N ILE A 82 9.64 15.73 -8.63
CA ILE A 82 8.95 15.26 -7.43
C ILE A 82 8.95 13.72 -7.26
N VAL A 83 9.19 12.99 -8.32
CA VAL A 83 9.36 11.52 -8.24
C VAL A 83 10.72 11.17 -7.65
N GLN A 84 11.78 11.90 -8.05
CA GLN A 84 13.16 11.69 -7.62
C GLN A 84 13.50 12.42 -6.32
N HIS A 85 12.94 13.62 -6.13
CA HIS A 85 13.30 14.52 -5.05
C HIS A 85 12.05 15.11 -4.41
N GLY A 86 11.92 14.95 -3.09
CA GLY A 86 10.91 15.63 -2.31
C GLY A 86 11.29 17.09 -2.00
N HIS A 87 10.31 17.86 -1.54
CA HIS A 87 10.54 19.22 -1.04
C HIS A 87 9.57 19.54 0.10
N GLY A 88 9.99 20.40 1.02
CA GLY A 88 9.17 20.75 2.19
C GLY A 88 8.76 19.50 2.97
N ALA A 89 7.45 19.32 3.18
CA ALA A 89 6.89 18.13 3.81
C ALA A 89 6.52 17.01 2.80
N ALA A 90 6.66 17.26 1.48
CA ALA A 90 6.44 16.27 0.46
C ALA A 90 7.67 15.38 0.29
N LEU A 91 7.52 14.09 0.56
CA LEU A 91 8.53 13.08 0.25
C LEU A 91 8.54 12.79 -1.26
N ALA A 92 9.68 12.34 -1.78
CA ALA A 92 9.77 11.89 -3.17
C ALA A 92 8.82 10.71 -3.41
N CYS A 93 8.07 10.72 -4.52
CA CYS A 93 7.12 9.65 -4.83
C CYS A 93 7.82 8.28 -4.94
N GLY A 94 9.03 8.26 -5.55
CA GLY A 94 9.86 7.07 -5.71
C GLY A 94 10.32 6.44 -4.40
N ALA A 95 10.29 7.18 -3.28
CA ALA A 95 10.65 6.65 -1.98
C ALA A 95 9.72 5.52 -1.50
N CYS A 96 8.45 5.59 -1.86
CA CYS A 96 7.42 4.64 -1.42
C CYS A 96 6.86 3.83 -2.59
N HIS A 97 6.64 4.47 -3.75
CA HIS A 97 6.11 3.80 -4.92
C HIS A 97 7.19 3.15 -5.78
N LEU A 98 8.48 3.31 -5.43
CA LEU A 98 9.68 2.88 -6.13
C LEU A 98 9.83 3.52 -7.52
N MET A 99 11.04 3.53 -8.04
CA MET A 99 11.29 4.03 -9.40
C MET A 99 10.72 3.10 -10.48
N SER A 100 10.40 1.85 -10.14
CA SER A 100 9.63 0.94 -11.00
C SER A 100 8.12 1.21 -11.00
N GLY A 101 7.60 2.00 -10.07
CA GLY A 101 6.16 2.21 -9.89
C GLY A 101 5.41 1.03 -9.25
N GLU A 102 6.09 -0.07 -8.92
CA GLU A 102 5.45 -1.28 -8.36
C GLU A 102 5.11 -1.14 -6.87
N GLY A 103 5.69 -0.17 -6.19
CA GLY A 103 5.48 0.04 -4.76
C GLY A 103 5.98 -1.11 -3.89
N HIS A 104 5.41 -1.22 -2.72
CA HIS A 104 5.64 -2.33 -1.78
C HIS A 104 4.33 -2.62 -1.02
N PRO A 105 4.22 -3.69 -0.21
CA PRO A 105 2.94 -4.08 0.42
C PRO A 105 2.21 -2.96 1.17
N GLU A 106 2.95 -1.97 1.66
CA GLU A 106 2.41 -0.83 2.41
C GLU A 106 2.18 0.43 1.54
N SER A 107 2.62 0.40 0.29
CA SER A 107 2.49 1.50 -0.68
C SER A 107 2.00 0.97 -2.01
N ALA A 108 0.98 1.59 -2.58
CA ALA A 108 0.35 1.14 -3.82
C ALA A 108 1.35 0.99 -4.97
N GLY A 109 1.23 -0.08 -5.76
CA GLY A 109 1.73 -0.09 -7.13
C GLY A 109 0.89 0.88 -7.96
N LEU A 110 1.56 1.74 -8.74
CA LEU A 110 0.91 2.77 -9.56
C LEU A 110 0.93 2.41 -11.06
N THR A 111 1.73 1.44 -11.45
CA THR A 111 1.81 0.95 -12.83
C THR A 111 0.45 0.45 -13.33
N GLY A 112 0.13 0.68 -14.60
CA GLY A 112 -1.13 0.25 -15.21
C GLY A 112 -2.38 1.00 -14.73
N PHE A 113 -2.26 2.03 -13.91
CA PHE A 113 -3.31 3.01 -13.67
C PHE A 113 -3.24 4.13 -14.72
N THR A 114 -4.38 4.73 -15.06
CA THR A 114 -4.39 5.93 -15.89
C THR A 114 -3.92 7.16 -15.08
N ALA A 115 -3.35 8.14 -15.77
CA ALA A 115 -2.94 9.38 -15.12
C ALA A 115 -4.13 10.07 -14.44
N GLU A 116 -5.30 10.11 -15.09
CA GLU A 116 -6.51 10.68 -14.53
C GLU A 116 -6.95 9.98 -13.23
N TYR A 117 -6.84 8.64 -13.18
CA TYR A 117 -7.14 7.92 -11.94
C TYR A 117 -6.20 8.36 -10.82
N ILE A 118 -4.89 8.43 -11.06
CA ILE A 118 -3.89 8.84 -10.06
C ILE A 118 -4.16 10.28 -9.62
N ILE A 119 -4.37 11.21 -10.55
CA ILE A 119 -4.69 12.63 -10.26
C ILE A 119 -5.92 12.73 -9.36
N ARG A 120 -7.01 12.00 -9.66
CA ARG A 120 -8.23 12.02 -8.82
C ARG A 120 -7.95 11.46 -7.42
N GLN A 121 -7.14 10.40 -7.29
CA GLN A 121 -6.78 9.89 -5.98
C GLN A 121 -5.95 10.90 -5.19
N MET A 122 -5.08 11.67 -5.83
CA MET A 122 -4.33 12.75 -5.19
C MET A 122 -5.24 13.89 -4.75
N ALA A 123 -6.24 14.27 -5.57
CA ALA A 123 -7.26 15.26 -5.19
C ALA A 123 -8.10 14.78 -3.99
N ASP A 124 -8.48 13.50 -3.96
CA ASP A 124 -9.20 12.88 -2.84
C ASP A 124 -8.37 12.89 -1.54
N PHE A 125 -7.05 12.66 -1.62
CA PHE A 125 -6.15 12.79 -0.46
C PHE A 125 -5.98 14.25 -0.04
N LYS A 126 -5.81 15.18 -1.00
CA LYS A 126 -5.64 16.62 -0.75
C LYS A 126 -6.85 17.20 -0.02
N SER A 127 -8.07 16.84 -0.44
CA SER A 127 -9.33 17.26 0.19
C SER A 127 -9.67 16.50 1.48
N GLY A 128 -9.04 15.34 1.73
CA GLY A 128 -9.29 14.51 2.90
C GLY A 128 -10.52 13.60 2.81
N VAL A 129 -11.20 13.51 1.66
CA VAL A 129 -12.29 12.54 1.45
C VAL A 129 -11.78 11.11 1.29
N ARG A 130 -10.49 10.94 0.93
CA ARG A 130 -9.71 9.72 1.08
C ARG A 130 -8.68 9.94 2.17
N LYS A 131 -8.72 9.11 3.21
CA LYS A 131 -7.86 9.30 4.38
C LYS A 131 -6.71 8.29 4.38
N ASP A 132 -5.51 8.81 4.44
CA ASP A 132 -4.30 8.11 4.84
C ASP A 132 -3.54 9.01 5.81
N ALA A 133 -3.84 8.87 7.08
CA ALA A 133 -3.25 9.69 8.13
C ALA A 133 -1.73 9.48 8.26
N ALA A 134 -1.20 8.41 7.66
CA ALA A 134 0.23 8.13 7.77
C ALA A 134 1.06 9.11 6.93
N ARG A 135 0.71 9.31 5.63
CA ARG A 135 1.56 10.07 4.72
C ARG A 135 0.81 10.80 3.62
N MET A 136 -0.08 10.12 2.86
CA MET A 136 -0.56 10.64 1.57
C MET A 136 -1.38 11.92 1.69
N ASN A 137 -2.15 12.12 2.77
CA ASN A 137 -2.86 13.38 2.97
C ASN A 137 -1.90 14.56 3.18
N GLY A 138 -0.81 14.37 3.92
CA GLY A 138 0.23 15.39 4.10
C GLY A 138 0.94 15.71 2.79
N ILE A 139 1.43 14.68 2.10
CA ILE A 139 2.13 14.83 0.81
C ILE A 139 1.22 15.53 -0.20
N ALA A 140 -0.02 15.08 -0.38
CA ALA A 140 -0.92 15.64 -1.38
C ALA A 140 -1.23 17.13 -1.16
N LYS A 141 -1.22 17.61 0.08
CA LYS A 141 -1.46 19.03 0.40
C LYS A 141 -0.29 19.92 0.02
N GLU A 142 0.94 19.41 0.10
CA GLU A 142 2.16 20.15 -0.24
C GLU A 142 2.38 20.29 -1.75
N LEU A 143 1.85 19.34 -2.54
CA LEU A 143 2.09 19.29 -3.96
C LEU A 143 1.21 20.28 -4.73
N SER A 144 1.80 20.93 -5.74
CA SER A 144 1.08 21.64 -6.78
C SER A 144 0.35 20.68 -7.72
N ASP A 145 -0.66 21.18 -8.41
CA ASP A 145 -1.44 20.37 -9.37
C ASP A 145 -0.55 19.95 -10.56
N GLU A 146 0.45 20.76 -10.91
CA GLU A 146 1.41 20.45 -11.96
C GLU A 146 2.34 19.29 -11.57
N GLU A 147 2.87 19.26 -10.34
CA GLU A 147 3.67 18.14 -9.84
C GLU A 147 2.86 16.85 -9.77
N ILE A 148 1.61 16.93 -9.32
CA ILE A 148 0.68 15.79 -9.32
C ILE A 148 0.47 15.28 -10.75
N ARG A 149 0.25 16.18 -11.73
CA ARG A 149 0.07 15.82 -13.14
C ARG A 149 1.31 15.12 -13.70
N GLN A 150 2.48 15.72 -13.54
CA GLN A 150 3.75 15.17 -14.05
C GLN A 150 4.06 13.79 -13.46
N ALA A 151 3.93 13.63 -12.13
CA ALA A 151 4.15 12.36 -11.48
C ALA A 151 3.13 11.30 -11.94
N SER A 152 1.86 11.67 -12.09
CA SER A 152 0.79 10.76 -12.51
C SER A 152 1.00 10.26 -13.94
N GLU A 153 1.36 11.15 -14.86
CA GLU A 153 1.67 10.81 -16.26
C GLU A 153 2.88 9.87 -16.34
N TRP A 154 3.91 10.15 -15.55
CA TRP A 154 5.12 9.33 -15.54
C TRP A 154 4.83 7.91 -14.99
N PHE A 155 4.14 7.77 -13.86
CA PHE A 155 3.78 6.47 -13.32
C PHE A 155 2.83 5.69 -14.23
N ALA A 156 1.89 6.37 -14.88
CA ALA A 156 0.95 5.76 -15.82
C ALA A 156 1.65 5.21 -17.08
N ALA A 157 2.80 5.76 -17.47
CA ALA A 157 3.60 5.29 -18.58
C ALA A 157 4.44 4.04 -18.25
N LEU A 158 4.63 3.72 -16.97
CA LEU A 158 5.36 2.53 -16.54
C LEU A 158 4.51 1.26 -16.76
N LYS A 159 5.16 0.19 -17.18
CA LYS A 159 4.48 -1.10 -17.41
C LYS A 159 4.39 -1.90 -16.11
N PRO A 160 3.24 -2.50 -15.83
CA PRO A 160 3.09 -3.38 -14.69
C PRO A 160 3.84 -4.70 -14.89
N GLY A 161 4.41 -5.21 -13.80
CA GLY A 161 5.09 -6.50 -13.74
C GLY A 161 4.46 -7.46 -12.73
N VAL A 162 4.91 -8.71 -12.71
CA VAL A 162 4.56 -9.66 -11.67
C VAL A 162 5.48 -9.38 -10.46
N TRP A 163 4.94 -8.64 -9.50
CA TRP A 163 5.69 -8.15 -8.36
C TRP A 163 5.45 -8.93 -7.07
N THR A 164 4.27 -9.52 -6.93
CA THR A 164 3.90 -10.32 -5.75
C THR A 164 3.47 -11.71 -6.18
N LYS A 165 4.05 -12.76 -5.57
CA LYS A 165 3.60 -14.14 -5.71
C LYS A 165 2.62 -14.45 -4.57
N VAL A 166 1.46 -15.00 -4.89
CA VAL A 166 0.47 -15.44 -3.89
C VAL A 166 0.67 -16.93 -3.62
N MET A 167 0.76 -17.30 -2.33
CA MET A 167 0.90 -18.67 -1.86
C MET A 167 -0.19 -19.00 -0.84
N GLU A 168 -0.97 -20.03 -1.10
CA GLU A 168 -1.88 -20.59 -0.11
C GLU A 168 -1.11 -21.44 0.92
N ALA A 169 -1.25 -21.13 2.20
CA ALA A 169 -0.56 -21.83 3.27
C ALA A 169 -1.39 -21.85 4.56
N GLY A 170 -1.34 -22.94 5.29
CA GLY A 170 -1.98 -23.03 6.63
C GLY A 170 -1.15 -22.38 7.74
N THR A 171 0.17 -22.27 7.53
CA THR A 171 1.12 -21.66 8.47
C THR A 171 2.05 -20.71 7.74
N VAL A 172 2.56 -19.71 8.45
CA VAL A 172 3.48 -18.69 7.93
C VAL A 172 4.64 -18.48 8.88
N PRO A 173 5.77 -17.96 8.44
CA PRO A 173 6.84 -17.54 9.34
C PRO A 173 6.31 -16.53 10.37
N LYS A 174 6.78 -16.61 11.60
CA LYS A 174 6.56 -15.55 12.60
C LYS A 174 7.25 -14.27 12.13
N THR A 175 6.57 -13.14 12.31
CA THR A 175 7.00 -11.86 11.74
C THR A 175 6.97 -10.74 12.76
N PHE A 176 7.74 -9.68 12.48
CA PHE A 176 7.57 -8.37 13.08
C PHE A 176 7.33 -7.33 11.98
N VAL A 177 6.85 -6.15 12.37
CA VAL A 177 6.66 -5.00 11.48
C VAL A 177 7.81 -4.03 11.70
N GLY A 178 8.59 -3.81 10.66
CA GLY A 178 9.79 -2.98 10.70
C GLY A 178 9.68 -1.75 9.80
N GLN A 179 10.83 -1.37 9.24
CA GLN A 179 10.98 -0.22 8.35
C GLN A 179 9.96 -0.25 7.19
N GLY A 180 9.45 0.90 6.81
CA GLY A 180 8.40 1.02 5.79
C GLY A 180 7.08 0.39 6.18
N ARG A 181 6.89 -0.02 7.44
CA ARG A 181 5.77 -0.84 7.95
C ARG A 181 5.67 -2.22 7.30
N MET A 182 6.70 -2.63 6.57
CA MET A 182 6.77 -3.97 5.99
C MET A 182 6.95 -5.03 7.06
N ARG A 183 6.46 -6.24 6.76
CA ARG A 183 6.72 -7.41 7.62
C ARG A 183 8.01 -8.09 7.22
N PHE A 184 8.74 -8.52 8.24
CA PHE A 184 9.98 -9.28 8.10
C PHE A 184 9.90 -10.54 8.97
N ALA A 185 10.49 -11.62 8.48
CA ALA A 185 10.56 -12.84 9.27
C ALA A 185 11.45 -12.63 10.51
N LEU A 186 11.04 -13.21 11.64
CA LEU A 186 11.87 -13.19 12.85
C LEU A 186 13.16 -13.98 12.62
N ALA A 187 14.30 -13.41 13.01
CA ALA A 187 15.61 -14.10 12.93
C ALA A 187 15.65 -15.38 13.77
N ALA A 188 14.91 -15.44 14.86
CA ALA A 188 14.76 -16.65 15.68
C ALA A 188 13.97 -17.77 14.96
N GLY A 189 13.36 -17.46 13.80
CA GLY A 189 12.56 -18.40 13.04
C GLY A 189 11.22 -18.74 13.70
N GLY A 190 10.68 -19.90 13.34
CA GLY A 190 9.39 -20.41 13.81
C GLY A 190 8.24 -20.02 12.89
N THR A 191 7.13 -20.73 13.07
CA THR A 191 5.91 -20.52 12.29
C THR A 191 4.71 -20.27 13.20
N GLU A 192 3.64 -19.76 12.62
CA GLU A 192 2.34 -19.57 13.27
C GLU A 192 1.20 -19.88 12.30
N PRO A 193 0.00 -20.24 12.77
CA PRO A 193 -1.17 -20.39 11.90
C PRO A 193 -1.49 -19.08 11.19
N ILE A 194 -1.78 -19.16 9.88
CA ILE A 194 -2.14 -17.95 9.12
C ILE A 194 -3.49 -17.36 9.56
N GLY A 195 -4.42 -18.22 10.00
CA GLY A 195 -5.80 -17.78 10.30
C GLY A 195 -6.45 -17.15 9.06
N ASN A 196 -7.28 -16.13 9.27
CA ASN A 196 -7.91 -15.38 8.18
C ASN A 196 -7.14 -14.08 7.90
N ARG A 197 -5.85 -14.20 7.54
CA ARG A 197 -4.96 -13.04 7.33
C ARG A 197 -4.23 -13.14 6.00
N ILE A 198 -3.71 -12.02 5.55
CA ILE A 198 -2.70 -11.92 4.49
C ILE A 198 -1.40 -11.52 5.15
N ILE A 199 -0.36 -12.32 4.98
CA ILE A 199 0.99 -12.03 5.47
C ILE A 199 1.91 -11.90 4.26
N THR A 200 2.43 -10.71 4.04
CA THR A 200 3.32 -10.44 2.90
C THR A 200 4.75 -10.22 3.38
N LEU A 201 5.67 -10.97 2.82
CA LEU A 201 7.10 -10.94 3.14
C LEU A 201 7.91 -10.64 1.87
N PRO A 202 9.06 -9.94 1.98
CA PRO A 202 10.00 -9.84 0.89
C PRO A 202 10.48 -11.23 0.45
N GLN A 203 10.69 -11.42 -0.85
CA GLN A 203 11.39 -12.61 -1.37
C GLN A 203 12.84 -12.65 -0.90
N ASP A 204 13.48 -11.49 -0.87
CA ASP A 204 14.81 -11.26 -0.32
C ASP A 204 14.77 -10.02 0.59
N GLN A 205 14.97 -10.23 1.89
CA GLN A 205 14.90 -9.17 2.89
C GLN A 205 15.98 -8.10 2.67
N SER A 206 17.22 -8.51 2.34
CA SER A 206 18.32 -7.58 2.11
C SER A 206 18.11 -6.72 0.86
N ARG A 207 17.49 -7.28 -0.19
CA ARG A 207 17.15 -6.53 -1.39
C ARG A 207 15.98 -5.56 -1.14
N ALA A 208 14.97 -5.98 -0.39
CA ALA A 208 13.82 -5.14 -0.06
C ALA A 208 14.20 -3.93 0.79
N THR A 209 15.13 -4.09 1.76
CA THR A 209 15.66 -2.96 2.55
C THR A 209 16.42 -1.95 1.70
N LYS A 210 17.03 -2.41 0.61
CA LYS A 210 17.70 -1.53 -0.36
C LYS A 210 16.75 -0.92 -1.41
N ARG A 211 15.43 -1.17 -1.30
CA ARG A 211 14.43 -0.69 -2.27
C ARG A 211 14.70 -1.20 -3.68
N ASP A 212 15.19 -2.43 -3.79
CA ASP A 212 15.50 -3.06 -5.07
C ASP A 212 14.21 -3.33 -5.88
N PRO A 213 14.03 -2.69 -7.04
CA PRO A 213 12.85 -2.88 -7.87
C PRO A 213 12.82 -4.24 -8.60
N HIS A 214 13.84 -5.06 -8.46
CA HIS A 214 13.90 -6.42 -9.03
C HIS A 214 13.68 -7.52 -7.98
N SER A 215 13.33 -7.17 -6.75
CA SER A 215 13.07 -8.13 -5.68
C SER A 215 11.67 -7.93 -5.10
N GLY A 216 10.76 -8.77 -5.52
CA GLY A 216 9.34 -8.70 -5.16
C GLY A 216 9.01 -9.34 -3.80
N PHE A 217 7.76 -9.76 -3.67
CA PHE A 217 7.18 -10.21 -2.42
C PHE A 217 6.46 -11.55 -2.57
N ILE A 218 6.29 -12.25 -1.44
CA ILE A 218 5.40 -13.41 -1.31
C ILE A 218 4.26 -13.02 -0.36
N ALA A 219 3.03 -13.12 -0.84
CA ALA A 219 1.83 -12.94 -0.04
C ALA A 219 1.25 -14.32 0.32
N TYR A 220 1.35 -14.68 1.58
CA TYR A 220 0.70 -15.88 2.11
C TYR A 220 -0.77 -15.58 2.40
N VAL A 221 -1.64 -16.50 1.99
CA VAL A 221 -3.10 -16.43 2.16
C VAL A 221 -3.63 -17.78 2.63
N PRO A 222 -4.81 -17.84 3.28
CA PRO A 222 -5.41 -19.09 3.72
C PRO A 222 -5.68 -20.04 2.55
N PRO A 223 -5.59 -21.38 2.75
CA PRO A 223 -5.94 -22.37 1.74
C PRO A 223 -7.37 -22.19 1.22
N GLY A 224 -7.55 -22.31 -0.11
CA GLY A 224 -8.84 -22.12 -0.80
C GLY A 224 -9.22 -20.66 -1.08
N SER A 225 -8.43 -19.69 -0.63
CA SER A 225 -8.71 -18.25 -0.82
C SER A 225 -8.77 -17.87 -2.30
N ILE A 226 -7.87 -18.38 -3.13
CA ILE A 226 -7.81 -18.03 -4.56
C ILE A 226 -9.08 -18.51 -5.28
N ALA A 227 -9.52 -19.76 -5.05
CA ALA A 227 -10.73 -20.29 -5.66
C ALA A 227 -12.00 -19.56 -5.21
N LYS A 228 -12.12 -19.28 -3.90
CA LYS A 228 -13.22 -18.49 -3.33
C LYS A 228 -13.24 -17.07 -3.90
N GLY A 229 -12.08 -16.41 -4.00
CA GLY A 229 -11.95 -15.08 -4.57
C GLY A 229 -12.38 -15.02 -6.03
N ALA A 230 -11.99 -16.02 -6.83
CA ALA A 230 -12.41 -16.15 -8.23
C ALA A 230 -13.94 -16.24 -8.37
N ALA A 231 -14.60 -17.03 -7.53
CA ALA A 231 -16.06 -17.17 -7.54
C ALA A 231 -16.77 -15.86 -7.16
N LEU A 232 -16.28 -15.13 -6.15
CA LEU A 232 -16.81 -13.83 -5.76
C LEU A 232 -16.64 -12.77 -6.86
N ILE A 233 -15.48 -12.72 -7.48
CA ILE A 233 -15.15 -11.71 -8.51
C ILE A 233 -15.96 -11.93 -9.78
N LYS A 234 -16.10 -13.17 -10.22
CA LYS A 234 -16.79 -13.51 -11.48
C LYS A 234 -18.32 -13.56 -11.33
N GLY A 235 -18.83 -14.02 -10.20
CA GLY A 235 -20.25 -14.29 -10.03
C GLY A 235 -20.92 -13.58 -8.85
N GLY A 236 -20.17 -12.86 -8.03
CA GLY A 236 -20.70 -12.17 -6.84
C GLY A 236 -21.16 -13.09 -5.71
N SER A 237 -21.38 -14.36 -5.97
CA SER A 237 -21.79 -15.40 -5.00
C SER A 237 -22.95 -14.96 -4.07
N GLY A 238 -23.88 -14.15 -4.59
CA GLY A 238 -25.02 -13.60 -3.83
C GLY A 238 -24.66 -12.52 -2.79
N LYS A 239 -23.38 -12.14 -2.67
CA LYS A 239 -22.89 -11.20 -1.67
C LYS A 239 -22.44 -9.85 -2.24
N THR A 240 -22.04 -9.84 -3.51
CA THR A 240 -21.53 -8.65 -4.19
C THR A 240 -21.96 -8.63 -5.65
N ILE A 241 -21.68 -7.52 -6.31
CA ILE A 241 -21.76 -7.40 -7.77
C ILE A 241 -20.47 -7.99 -8.34
N ALA A 242 -20.54 -8.73 -9.46
CA ALA A 242 -19.35 -9.23 -10.12
C ALA A 242 -18.39 -8.08 -10.44
N CYS A 243 -17.15 -8.18 -9.97
CA CYS A 243 -16.16 -7.10 -10.11
C CYS A 243 -15.79 -6.87 -11.59
N THR A 244 -15.88 -7.94 -12.40
CA THR A 244 -15.60 -7.91 -13.84
C THR A 244 -16.48 -6.94 -14.61
N ILE A 245 -17.70 -6.65 -14.14
CA ILE A 245 -18.62 -5.70 -14.80
C ILE A 245 -18.00 -4.32 -14.96
N CYS A 246 -17.25 -3.85 -13.93
CA CYS A 246 -16.64 -2.53 -13.95
C CYS A 246 -15.13 -2.59 -14.21
N HIS A 247 -14.43 -3.60 -13.68
CA HIS A 247 -12.98 -3.72 -13.79
C HIS A 247 -12.48 -4.52 -15.01
N GLY A 248 -13.41 -4.96 -15.89
CA GLY A 248 -13.13 -5.80 -17.06
C GLY A 248 -12.95 -7.27 -16.72
N ASP A 249 -13.13 -8.15 -17.71
CA ASP A 249 -13.12 -9.61 -17.53
C ASP A 249 -11.76 -10.13 -17.01
N SER A 250 -10.68 -9.53 -17.48
CA SER A 250 -9.31 -9.80 -17.02
C SER A 250 -8.88 -8.97 -15.81
N LEU A 251 -9.74 -8.09 -15.29
CA LEU A 251 -9.45 -7.14 -14.21
C LEU A 251 -8.35 -6.12 -14.53
N GLU A 252 -8.14 -5.82 -15.81
CA GLU A 252 -7.16 -4.82 -16.27
C GLU A 252 -7.70 -3.39 -16.25
N GLY A 253 -8.93 -3.19 -15.78
CA GLY A 253 -9.61 -1.93 -15.76
C GLY A 253 -10.34 -1.59 -17.06
N LEU A 254 -11.17 -0.55 -17.02
CA LEU A 254 -11.91 -0.02 -18.17
C LEU A 254 -11.89 1.52 -18.08
N GLY A 255 -11.18 2.18 -19.00
CA GLY A 255 -11.01 3.63 -18.95
C GLY A 255 -10.41 4.07 -17.61
N ASN A 256 -11.15 4.86 -16.85
CA ASN A 256 -10.71 5.36 -15.53
C ASN A 256 -11.11 4.45 -14.35
N VAL A 257 -11.73 3.30 -14.60
CA VAL A 257 -11.89 2.25 -13.58
C VAL A 257 -10.55 1.51 -13.47
N PRO A 258 -9.94 1.46 -12.29
CA PRO A 258 -8.56 1.01 -12.17
C PRO A 258 -8.41 -0.49 -12.43
N ARG A 259 -7.23 -0.87 -12.93
CA ARG A 259 -6.74 -2.23 -12.93
C ARG A 259 -6.75 -2.81 -11.52
N LEU A 260 -7.04 -4.09 -11.39
CA LEU A 260 -6.90 -4.87 -10.16
C LEU A 260 -5.87 -5.99 -10.30
N ALA A 261 -5.78 -6.64 -11.47
CA ALA A 261 -4.89 -7.78 -11.70
C ALA A 261 -3.44 -7.49 -11.25
N GLY A 262 -2.88 -8.37 -10.42
CA GLY A 262 -1.51 -8.29 -9.94
C GLY A 262 -1.23 -7.26 -8.84
N LEU A 263 -2.24 -6.53 -8.34
CA LEU A 263 -2.03 -5.64 -7.20
C LEU A 263 -1.68 -6.42 -5.93
N HIS A 264 -0.89 -5.82 -5.04
CA HIS A 264 -0.56 -6.42 -3.75
C HIS A 264 -1.83 -6.86 -2.99
N PRO A 265 -1.96 -8.14 -2.60
CA PRO A 265 -3.15 -8.61 -1.88
C PRO A 265 -3.47 -7.81 -0.62
N ILE A 266 -2.46 -7.46 0.17
CA ILE A 266 -2.66 -6.67 1.37
C ILE A 266 -3.17 -5.26 1.06
N TYR A 267 -2.72 -4.63 -0.04
CA TYR A 267 -3.22 -3.34 -0.49
C TYR A 267 -4.70 -3.46 -0.91
N VAL A 268 -5.06 -4.47 -1.70
CA VAL A 268 -6.44 -4.71 -2.13
C VAL A 268 -7.36 -4.90 -0.93
N ALA A 269 -6.98 -5.76 0.03
CA ALA A 269 -7.75 -5.97 1.25
C ALA A 269 -8.01 -4.66 2.01
N ARG A 270 -6.97 -3.83 2.19
CA ARG A 270 -7.11 -2.51 2.83
C ARG A 270 -8.09 -1.62 2.07
N GLN A 271 -7.98 -1.54 0.74
CA GLN A 271 -8.88 -0.70 -0.03
C GLN A 271 -10.35 -1.14 0.14
N LEU A 272 -10.63 -2.44 0.15
CA LEU A 272 -11.99 -2.96 0.37
C LEU A 272 -12.50 -2.62 1.78
N PHE A 273 -11.67 -2.73 2.82
CA PHE A 273 -12.00 -2.27 4.16
C PHE A 273 -12.28 -0.77 4.22
N LEU A 274 -11.41 0.05 3.59
CA LEU A 274 -11.54 1.51 3.59
C LEU A 274 -12.75 2.02 2.79
N PHE A 275 -13.19 1.30 1.76
CA PHE A 275 -14.48 1.57 1.10
C PHE A 275 -15.65 1.21 2.02
N LYS A 276 -15.55 0.06 2.71
CA LYS A 276 -16.62 -0.45 3.56
C LYS A 276 -16.86 0.43 4.80
N ASP A 277 -15.81 0.97 5.40
CA ASP A 277 -15.88 1.86 6.57
C ASP A 277 -16.04 3.34 6.22
N GLY A 278 -16.01 3.68 4.92
CA GLY A 278 -16.16 5.06 4.44
C GLY A 278 -14.92 5.94 4.59
N THR A 279 -13.78 5.39 4.98
CA THR A 279 -12.50 6.12 5.07
C THR A 279 -12.00 6.52 3.67
N ARG A 280 -12.30 5.70 2.65
CA ARG A 280 -12.12 6.02 1.23
C ARG A 280 -13.49 6.40 0.64
N ASN A 281 -13.74 7.71 0.50
CA ASN A 281 -15.08 8.26 0.23
C ASN A 281 -15.09 9.36 -0.85
N GLY A 282 -14.12 9.37 -1.78
CA GLY A 282 -14.13 10.26 -2.95
C GLY A 282 -15.32 10.00 -3.87
N GLY A 283 -15.52 10.85 -4.86
CA GLY A 283 -16.68 10.77 -5.76
C GLY A 283 -16.87 9.39 -6.38
N ASP A 284 -15.83 8.85 -7.02
CA ASP A 284 -15.89 7.54 -7.66
C ASP A 284 -15.92 6.37 -6.66
N ALA A 285 -15.49 6.59 -5.42
CA ALA A 285 -15.55 5.60 -4.35
C ALA A 285 -17.00 5.22 -3.99
N GLN A 286 -17.98 6.07 -4.32
CA GLN A 286 -19.40 5.78 -4.10
C GLN A 286 -19.84 4.52 -4.86
N LEU A 287 -19.26 4.28 -6.06
CA LEU A 287 -19.58 3.10 -6.86
C LEU A 287 -19.14 1.79 -6.17
N MET A 288 -18.12 1.85 -5.31
CA MET A 288 -17.62 0.69 -4.59
C MET A 288 -18.40 0.38 -3.30
N LYS A 289 -19.21 1.29 -2.78
CA LYS A 289 -19.95 1.08 -1.52
C LYS A 289 -20.87 -0.13 -1.56
N LYS A 290 -21.67 -0.28 -2.61
CA LYS A 290 -22.60 -1.41 -2.77
C LYS A 290 -21.85 -2.74 -2.95
N PRO A 291 -20.82 -2.85 -3.81
CA PRO A 291 -20.03 -4.07 -3.93
C PRO A 291 -19.41 -4.55 -2.62
N VAL A 292 -18.93 -3.67 -1.75
CA VAL A 292 -18.24 -4.09 -0.51
C VAL A 292 -19.16 -4.30 0.69
N ALA A 293 -20.41 -3.84 0.63
CA ALA A 293 -21.27 -3.71 1.81
C ALA A 293 -21.47 -5.02 2.59
N GLN A 294 -21.69 -6.14 1.89
CA GLN A 294 -21.97 -7.45 2.49
C GLN A 294 -20.76 -8.38 2.53
N LEU A 295 -19.58 -7.95 2.07
CA LEU A 295 -18.37 -8.77 2.12
C LEU A 295 -17.94 -8.98 3.58
N SER A 296 -17.73 -10.24 3.95
CA SER A 296 -17.06 -10.58 5.21
C SER A 296 -15.54 -10.32 5.08
N GLU A 297 -14.83 -10.33 6.19
CA GLU A 297 -13.36 -10.27 6.22
C GLU A 297 -12.73 -11.39 5.40
N GLU A 298 -13.27 -12.61 5.52
CA GLU A 298 -12.83 -13.78 4.75
C GLU A 298 -13.07 -13.60 3.23
N ASP A 299 -14.19 -12.97 2.84
CA ASP A 299 -14.46 -12.65 1.44
C ASP A 299 -13.46 -11.62 0.90
N ILE A 300 -13.13 -10.62 1.71
CA ILE A 300 -12.12 -9.60 1.37
C ILE A 300 -10.73 -10.22 1.21
N VAL A 301 -10.32 -11.10 2.12
CA VAL A 301 -9.05 -11.85 2.00
C VAL A 301 -9.04 -12.70 0.73
N ALA A 302 -10.12 -13.40 0.43
CA ALA A 302 -10.25 -14.24 -0.76
C ALA A 302 -10.19 -13.43 -2.06
N ILE A 303 -10.92 -12.32 -2.15
CA ILE A 303 -10.87 -11.40 -3.30
C ILE A 303 -9.45 -10.88 -3.51
N ALA A 304 -8.79 -10.43 -2.44
CA ALA A 304 -7.44 -9.92 -2.49
C ALA A 304 -6.42 -10.99 -2.93
N ALA A 305 -6.58 -12.23 -2.45
CA ALA A 305 -5.75 -13.36 -2.85
C ALA A 305 -5.86 -13.64 -4.35
N TYR A 306 -7.08 -13.72 -4.88
CA TYR A 306 -7.29 -13.96 -6.31
C TYR A 306 -6.75 -12.82 -7.17
N VAL A 307 -7.05 -11.57 -6.83
CA VAL A 307 -6.54 -10.38 -7.54
C VAL A 307 -5.02 -10.40 -7.63
N GLY A 308 -4.33 -10.62 -6.52
CA GLY A 308 -2.86 -10.64 -6.49
C GLY A 308 -2.25 -11.87 -7.16
N SER A 309 -3.01 -12.95 -7.37
CA SER A 309 -2.54 -14.16 -8.08
C SER A 309 -2.57 -14.02 -9.60
N LEU A 310 -3.22 -12.98 -10.12
CA LEU A 310 -3.29 -12.71 -11.55
C LEU A 310 -2.01 -12.02 -12.02
N SER A 311 -1.58 -12.37 -13.23
CA SER A 311 -0.52 -11.60 -13.90
C SER A 311 -1.15 -10.41 -14.62
N PRO A 312 -0.66 -9.19 -14.40
CA PRO A 312 -1.12 -8.05 -15.18
C PRO A 312 -0.72 -8.21 -16.65
N SER A 313 -1.53 -7.72 -17.56
CA SER A 313 -1.17 -7.64 -18.98
C SER A 313 -0.05 -6.58 -19.15
N LYS A 314 0.91 -6.88 -20.03
CA LYS A 314 2.06 -6.03 -20.32
C LYS A 314 1.70 -4.84 -21.21
#